data_26cdb78a59c703e9e76104d2542f3844
#
_entry.id   26cdb78a59c703e9e76104d2542f3844
#
_cell.length_a   1.000
_cell.length_b   1.000
_cell.length_c   1.000
_cell.angle_alpha   90.00
_cell.angle_beta   90.00
_cell.angle_gamma   90.00
#
_symmetry.space_group_name_H-M   'P 1'
#
loop_
_entity.id
_entity.type
_entity.pdbx_description
1 polymer ?
#
loop_
_entity_poly.entity_id
_entity_poly.type
_entity_poly.pdbx_seq_one_letter_code
_entity_poly.pdbx_strand_id
1 'polypeptide(L)'
;MNSRQQQTGAYLLEALIGMLIFALGVLGIVGLQAASLRTTADSGLRAEAVFAANQLLGQMWTDDESNLDAYTSTFAGQPYLDFAAQLKAAQGGAWAQNPTVLIDNFVAKPSKTSHSVTIQIFWQSETGEAVCAGGVKCHSYTTSGVVGQNG
;
A
#
# COMPACT_ATOMS: atom_id res chain seq x y z
N MET A 1 74.99 -9.28 -0.45
CA MET A 1 74.09 -8.71 -1.47
C MET A 1 72.75 -9.41 -1.26
N ASN A 2 71.78 -8.75 -0.63
CA ASN A 2 70.52 -9.34 -0.23
C ASN A 2 69.48 -9.20 -1.36
N SER A 3 68.91 -10.32 -1.75
CA SER A 3 67.89 -10.46 -2.76
C SER A 3 66.52 -9.84 -2.27
N ARG A 4 66.24 -8.62 -2.73
CA ARG A 4 64.92 -7.94 -2.56
C ARG A 4 63.96 -8.22 -3.70
N GLN A 5 63.80 -9.45 -4.15
CA GLN A 5 63.02 -9.76 -5.36
C GLN A 5 61.79 -10.62 -5.16
N GLN A 6 61.22 -10.77 -3.97
CA GLN A 6 60.04 -11.65 -3.80
C GLN A 6 58.81 -11.02 -3.21
N GLN A 7 58.65 -9.69 -3.14
CA GLN A 7 57.51 -9.06 -2.51
C GLN A 7 56.44 -8.49 -3.44
N THR A 8 56.69 -8.41 -4.74
CA THR A 8 55.73 -7.80 -5.70
C THR A 8 54.50 -8.64 -5.93
N GLY A 9 54.57 -9.97 -5.85
CA GLY A 9 53.41 -10.85 -6.03
C GLY A 9 52.44 -10.83 -4.85
N ALA A 10 52.92 -10.65 -3.62
CA ALA A 10 52.09 -10.59 -2.42
C ALA A 10 51.22 -9.32 -2.38
N TYR A 11 51.79 -8.18 -2.79
CA TYR A 11 51.02 -6.91 -2.86
C TYR A 11 49.90 -6.93 -3.90
N LEU A 12 50.12 -7.61 -5.05
CA LEU A 12 49.07 -7.77 -6.06
C LEU A 12 47.92 -8.65 -5.54
N LEU A 13 48.26 -9.74 -4.82
CA LEU A 13 47.24 -10.61 -4.22
C LEU A 13 46.43 -9.88 -3.13
N GLU A 14 47.10 -9.11 -2.28
CA GLU A 14 46.49 -8.30 -1.25
C GLU A 14 45.53 -7.24 -1.86
N ALA A 15 45.97 -6.55 -2.91
CA ALA A 15 45.12 -5.57 -3.62
C ALA A 15 43.89 -6.25 -4.25
N LEU A 16 44.05 -7.44 -4.85
CA LEU A 16 42.92 -8.18 -5.42
C LEU A 16 41.92 -8.63 -4.35
N ILE A 17 42.42 -9.13 -3.23
CA ILE A 17 41.55 -9.51 -2.10
C ILE A 17 40.83 -8.28 -1.52
N GLY A 18 41.55 -7.16 -1.39
CA GLY A 18 40.99 -5.90 -0.93
C GLY A 18 39.88 -5.40 -1.85
N MET A 19 40.08 -5.45 -3.18
CA MET A 19 39.04 -5.09 -4.15
C MET A 19 37.84 -6.05 -4.11
N LEU A 20 38.10 -7.35 -3.92
CA LEU A 20 37.02 -8.35 -3.81
C LEU A 20 36.15 -8.08 -2.59
N ILE A 21 36.73 -7.86 -1.41
CA ILE A 21 36.02 -7.57 -0.18
C ILE A 21 35.23 -6.26 -0.32
N PHE A 22 35.85 -5.23 -0.89
CA PHE A 22 35.21 -3.95 -1.16
C PHE A 22 33.98 -4.11 -2.08
N ALA A 23 34.14 -4.85 -3.19
CA ALA A 23 33.05 -5.11 -4.14
C ALA A 23 31.89 -5.85 -3.47
N LEU A 24 32.15 -6.85 -2.64
CA LEU A 24 31.11 -7.56 -1.88
C LEU A 24 30.43 -6.65 -0.87
N GLY A 25 31.15 -5.77 -0.21
CA GLY A 25 30.60 -4.77 0.71
C GLY A 25 29.66 -3.79 0.00
N VAL A 26 30.06 -3.26 -1.15
CA VAL A 26 29.21 -2.37 -1.96
C VAL A 26 27.96 -3.07 -2.45
N LEU A 27 28.06 -4.31 -2.94
CA LEU A 27 26.92 -5.11 -3.37
C LEU A 27 25.93 -5.34 -2.21
N GLY A 28 26.42 -5.57 -1.00
CA GLY A 28 25.59 -5.70 0.19
C GLY A 28 24.80 -4.43 0.50
N ILE A 29 25.45 -3.27 0.41
CA ILE A 29 24.81 -1.96 0.63
C ILE A 29 23.72 -1.69 -0.42
N VAL A 30 24.02 -1.95 -1.70
CA VAL A 30 23.04 -1.78 -2.79
C VAL A 30 21.83 -2.69 -2.60
N GLY A 31 22.05 -3.93 -2.15
CA GLY A 31 20.96 -4.85 -1.83
C GLY A 31 20.04 -4.34 -0.71
N LEU A 32 20.61 -3.79 0.35
CA LEU A 32 19.85 -3.17 1.44
C LEU A 32 19.07 -1.92 0.99
N GLN A 33 19.67 -1.09 0.13
CA GLN A 33 18.99 0.08 -0.43
C GLN A 33 17.77 -0.33 -1.26
N ALA A 34 17.89 -1.36 -2.11
CA ALA A 34 16.78 -1.86 -2.90
C ALA A 34 15.64 -2.38 -2.03
N ALA A 35 15.93 -3.11 -0.94
CA ALA A 35 14.93 -3.57 0.00
C ALA A 35 14.24 -2.40 0.73
N SER A 36 14.99 -1.39 1.16
CA SER A 36 14.45 -0.19 1.82
C SER A 36 13.52 0.61 0.93
N LEU A 37 13.84 0.77 -0.35
CA LEU A 37 12.97 1.47 -1.31
C LEU A 37 11.62 0.77 -1.48
N ARG A 38 11.59 -0.56 -1.54
CA ARG A 38 10.35 -1.33 -1.64
C ARG A 38 9.46 -1.13 -0.41
N THR A 39 10.04 -1.20 0.78
CA THR A 39 9.31 -0.98 2.03
C THR A 39 8.75 0.45 2.13
N THR A 40 9.52 1.44 1.67
CA THR A 40 9.08 2.83 1.67
C THR A 40 7.92 3.04 0.69
N ALA A 41 7.98 2.45 -0.51
CA ALA A 41 6.91 2.53 -1.50
C ALA A 41 5.61 1.90 -0.97
N ASP A 42 5.68 0.73 -0.35
CA ASP A 42 4.52 0.05 0.23
C ASP A 42 3.89 0.86 1.38
N SER A 43 4.74 1.45 2.23
CA SER A 43 4.27 2.34 3.30
C SER A 43 3.57 3.59 2.76
N GLY A 44 4.04 4.14 1.64
CA GLY A 44 3.40 5.25 0.94
C GLY A 44 2.01 4.89 0.43
N LEU A 45 1.87 3.76 -0.25
CA LEU A 45 0.57 3.26 -0.76
C LEU A 45 -0.42 2.99 0.38
N ARG A 46 0.07 2.47 1.50
CA ARG A 46 -0.76 2.27 2.69
C ARG A 46 -1.25 3.60 3.28
N ALA A 47 -0.37 4.59 3.39
CA ALA A 47 -0.76 5.92 3.89
C ALA A 47 -1.82 6.57 3.00
N GLU A 48 -1.70 6.42 1.68
CA GLU A 48 -2.67 6.91 0.71
C GLU A 48 -4.01 6.17 0.83
N ALA A 49 -4.00 4.86 1.01
CA ALA A 49 -5.21 4.08 1.25
C ALA A 49 -5.94 4.53 2.53
N VAL A 50 -5.20 4.80 3.61
CA VAL A 50 -5.75 5.36 4.86
C VAL A 50 -6.39 6.73 4.62
N PHE A 51 -5.70 7.61 3.91
CA PHE A 51 -6.19 8.95 3.60
C PHE A 51 -7.47 8.90 2.75
N ALA A 52 -7.46 8.12 1.68
CA ALA A 52 -8.61 7.97 0.78
C ALA A 52 -9.83 7.37 1.50
N ALA A 53 -9.63 6.35 2.34
CA ALA A 53 -10.72 5.77 3.12
C ALA A 53 -11.34 6.77 4.10
N ASN A 54 -10.52 7.57 4.80
CA ASN A 54 -11.01 8.61 5.71
C ASN A 54 -11.72 9.74 4.95
N GLN A 55 -11.24 10.11 3.77
CA GLN A 55 -11.91 11.08 2.91
C GLN A 55 -13.29 10.59 2.49
N LEU A 56 -13.41 9.33 2.05
CA LEU A 56 -14.69 8.73 1.69
C LEU A 56 -15.66 8.70 2.87
N LEU A 57 -15.21 8.27 4.04
CA LEU A 57 -16.02 8.30 5.26
C LEU A 57 -16.47 9.73 5.59
N GLY A 58 -15.60 10.72 5.46
CA GLY A 58 -15.94 12.13 5.67
C GLY A 58 -17.01 12.63 4.69
N GLN A 59 -16.97 12.21 3.44
CA GLN A 59 -18.00 12.52 2.45
C GLN A 59 -19.35 11.90 2.85
N MET A 60 -19.36 10.62 3.23
CA MET A 60 -20.56 9.92 3.69
C MET A 60 -21.19 10.59 4.93
N TRP A 61 -20.37 11.17 5.83
CA TRP A 61 -20.85 11.88 7.01
C TRP A 61 -21.59 13.20 6.69
N THR A 62 -21.27 13.79 5.55
CA THR A 62 -21.82 15.09 5.12
C THR A 62 -22.92 14.94 4.08
N ASP A 63 -23.12 13.75 3.55
CA ASP A 63 -24.16 13.45 2.55
C ASP A 63 -25.47 13.03 3.21
N ASP A 64 -26.54 13.03 2.42
CA ASP A 64 -27.85 12.57 2.87
C ASP A 64 -27.86 11.04 3.01
N GLU A 65 -28.55 10.55 4.05
CA GLU A 65 -28.67 9.11 4.33
C GLU A 65 -29.24 8.34 3.11
N SER A 66 -30.14 8.96 2.34
CA SER A 66 -30.73 8.36 1.14
C SER A 66 -29.72 8.12 0.00
N ASN A 67 -28.55 8.77 0.04
CA ASN A 67 -27.51 8.66 -0.98
C ASN A 67 -26.42 7.63 -0.60
N LEU A 68 -26.43 7.09 0.62
CA LEU A 68 -25.36 6.22 1.10
C LEU A 68 -25.16 4.97 0.24
N ASP A 69 -26.22 4.42 -0.33
CA ASP A 69 -26.14 3.27 -1.21
C ASP A 69 -25.26 3.54 -2.46
N ALA A 70 -25.23 4.80 -2.93
CA ALA A 70 -24.41 5.19 -4.09
C ALA A 70 -22.90 5.07 -3.85
N TYR A 71 -22.47 4.98 -2.58
CA TYR A 71 -21.08 4.80 -2.19
C TYR A 71 -20.66 3.33 -2.14
N THR A 72 -21.60 2.39 -2.25
CA THR A 72 -21.29 0.95 -2.16
C THR A 72 -20.70 0.41 -3.45
N SER A 73 -19.85 -0.59 -3.33
CA SER A 73 -19.32 -1.33 -4.48
C SER A 73 -20.39 -2.14 -5.21
N THR A 74 -21.52 -2.42 -4.57
CA THR A 74 -22.65 -3.17 -5.15
C THR A 74 -23.46 -2.31 -6.11
N PHE A 75 -23.80 -1.06 -5.72
CA PHE A 75 -24.57 -0.14 -6.55
C PHE A 75 -23.70 0.64 -7.53
N ALA A 76 -22.40 0.83 -7.17
CA ALA A 76 -21.42 1.54 -7.98
C ALA A 76 -21.94 2.90 -8.51
N GLY A 77 -22.54 3.69 -7.62
CA GLY A 77 -22.99 5.04 -7.94
C GLY A 77 -21.83 6.00 -8.21
N GLN A 78 -22.14 7.24 -8.63
CA GLN A 78 -21.11 8.19 -9.01
C GLN A 78 -20.05 8.43 -7.90
N PRO A 79 -20.40 8.59 -6.61
CA PRO A 79 -19.42 8.75 -5.54
C PRO A 79 -18.43 7.59 -5.42
N TYR A 80 -18.92 6.35 -5.58
CA TYR A 80 -18.04 5.18 -5.59
C TYR A 80 -17.12 5.15 -6.82
N LEU A 81 -17.65 5.47 -8.01
CA LEU A 81 -16.85 5.50 -9.24
C LEU A 81 -15.75 6.55 -9.17
N ASP A 82 -16.05 7.73 -8.65
CA ASP A 82 -15.08 8.81 -8.48
C ASP A 82 -13.99 8.40 -7.47
N PHE A 83 -14.36 7.77 -6.37
CA PHE A 83 -13.44 7.22 -5.39
C PHE A 83 -12.51 6.15 -6.00
N ALA A 84 -13.06 5.19 -6.74
CA ALA A 84 -12.28 4.16 -7.40
C ALA A 84 -11.34 4.74 -8.47
N ALA A 85 -11.79 5.74 -9.23
CA ALA A 85 -10.98 6.43 -10.23
C ALA A 85 -9.83 7.23 -9.58
N GLN A 86 -10.10 7.92 -8.47
CA GLN A 86 -9.09 8.64 -7.70
C GLN A 86 -8.01 7.70 -7.17
N LEU A 87 -8.39 6.59 -6.54
CA LEU A 87 -7.45 5.57 -6.07
C LEU A 87 -6.60 5.00 -7.20
N LYS A 88 -7.22 4.68 -8.33
CA LYS A 88 -6.52 4.16 -9.49
C LYS A 88 -5.50 5.15 -10.03
N ALA A 89 -5.84 6.44 -10.08
CA ALA A 89 -4.93 7.48 -10.50
C ALA A 89 -3.76 7.66 -9.54
N ALA A 90 -4.02 7.60 -8.24
CA ALA A 90 -3.03 7.77 -7.20
C ALA A 90 -2.06 6.58 -7.11
N GLN A 91 -2.57 5.36 -7.14
CA GLN A 91 -1.76 4.14 -7.08
C GLN A 91 -1.00 3.87 -8.39
N GLY A 92 -1.47 4.39 -9.52
CA GLY A 92 -0.82 4.21 -10.81
C GLY A 92 -0.57 2.74 -11.15
N GLY A 93 0.70 2.36 -11.37
CA GLY A 93 1.09 0.98 -11.66
C GLY A 93 0.91 -0.02 -10.51
N ALA A 94 0.70 0.45 -9.29
CA ALA A 94 0.42 -0.40 -8.13
C ALA A 94 -1.08 -0.71 -7.93
N TRP A 95 -1.94 -0.26 -8.85
CA TRP A 95 -3.36 -0.62 -8.82
C TRP A 95 -3.56 -2.14 -8.93
N ALA A 96 -4.28 -2.73 -7.97
CA ALA A 96 -4.55 -4.17 -7.95
C ALA A 96 -5.97 -4.48 -8.43
N GLN A 97 -6.96 -3.89 -7.79
CA GLN A 97 -8.38 -4.09 -8.09
C GLN A 97 -9.23 -2.96 -7.49
N ASN A 98 -10.50 -2.91 -7.88
CA ASN A 98 -11.45 -1.93 -7.33
C ASN A 98 -11.57 -2.08 -5.81
N PRO A 99 -11.74 -0.98 -5.07
CA PRO A 99 -12.00 -1.01 -3.63
C PRO A 99 -13.34 -1.69 -3.35
N THR A 100 -13.48 -2.28 -2.16
CA THR A 100 -14.75 -2.80 -1.68
C THR A 100 -15.30 -1.83 -0.64
N VAL A 101 -16.53 -1.39 -0.82
CA VAL A 101 -17.26 -0.55 0.13
C VAL A 101 -18.59 -1.25 0.43
N LEU A 102 -18.75 -1.68 1.68
CA LEU A 102 -19.93 -2.35 2.17
C LEU A 102 -20.58 -1.47 3.25
N ILE A 103 -21.88 -1.39 3.21
CA ILE A 103 -22.68 -0.67 4.20
C ILE A 103 -23.70 -1.66 4.79
N ASP A 104 -23.60 -1.88 6.09
CA ASP A 104 -24.54 -2.69 6.84
C ASP A 104 -25.45 -1.77 7.66
N ASN A 105 -26.75 -2.00 7.60
CA ASN A 105 -27.70 -1.28 8.40
C ASN A 105 -27.59 -1.72 9.85
N PHE A 106 -27.11 -0.85 10.70
CA PHE A 106 -27.04 -1.05 12.13
C PHE A 106 -28.04 -0.14 12.86
N VAL A 107 -29.08 -0.72 13.45
CA VAL A 107 -30.07 0.02 14.23
C VAL A 107 -29.62 0.07 15.69
N ALA A 108 -29.00 1.16 16.11
CA ALA A 108 -28.47 1.31 17.46
C ALA A 108 -29.55 1.75 18.49
N LYS A 109 -30.66 2.39 18.05
CA LYS A 109 -31.77 2.86 18.89
C LYS A 109 -33.05 3.03 18.06
N PRO A 110 -34.26 2.97 18.67
CA PRO A 110 -35.51 2.93 17.93
C PRO A 110 -35.88 4.18 17.11
N SER A 111 -35.06 5.23 17.08
CA SER A 111 -35.34 6.44 16.32
C SER A 111 -34.16 6.96 15.48
N LYS A 112 -33.03 6.28 15.44
CA LYS A 112 -31.85 6.73 14.65
C LYS A 112 -31.19 5.54 13.96
N THR A 113 -31.13 5.59 12.64
CA THR A 113 -30.45 4.60 11.84
C THR A 113 -28.97 4.96 11.77
N SER A 114 -28.12 4.09 12.28
CA SER A 114 -26.66 4.18 12.07
C SER A 114 -26.24 3.09 11.11
N HIS A 115 -25.34 3.41 10.20
CA HIS A 115 -24.84 2.48 9.21
C HIS A 115 -23.37 2.17 9.52
N SER A 116 -23.04 0.88 9.61
CA SER A 116 -21.65 0.43 9.67
C SER A 116 -21.10 0.37 8.27
N VAL A 117 -20.04 1.11 8.01
CA VAL A 117 -19.36 1.15 6.72
C VAL A 117 -18.06 0.42 6.84
N THR A 118 -17.79 -0.53 5.94
CA THR A 118 -16.50 -1.21 5.81
C THR A 118 -15.91 -0.89 4.46
N ILE A 119 -14.69 -0.33 4.46
CA ILE A 119 -13.94 0.02 3.26
C ILE A 119 -12.70 -0.83 3.21
N GLN A 120 -12.47 -1.50 2.08
CA GLN A 120 -11.27 -2.26 1.81
C GLN A 120 -10.62 -1.79 0.51
N ILE A 121 -9.35 -1.40 0.59
CA ILE A 121 -8.53 -0.88 -0.51
C ILE A 121 -7.39 -1.83 -0.75
N PHE A 122 -7.04 -2.08 -2.00
CA PHE A 122 -6.03 -3.05 -2.42
C PHE A 122 -4.96 -2.38 -3.26
N TRP A 123 -3.70 -2.82 -3.13
CA TRP A 123 -2.60 -2.42 -4.03
C TRP A 123 -1.66 -3.59 -4.28
N GLN A 124 -1.00 -3.58 -5.44
CA GLN A 124 -0.04 -4.62 -5.81
C GLN A 124 1.21 -4.53 -4.93
N SER A 125 1.65 -5.68 -4.46
CA SER A 125 2.90 -5.81 -3.72
C SER A 125 3.50 -7.19 -3.93
N GLU A 126 4.80 -7.27 -4.19
CA GLU A 126 5.52 -8.55 -4.33
C GLU A 126 5.50 -9.36 -3.01
N THR A 127 5.40 -8.69 -1.89
CA THR A 127 5.34 -9.28 -0.54
C THR A 127 3.92 -9.48 -0.03
N GLY A 128 2.91 -9.18 -0.87
CA GLY A 128 1.50 -9.30 -0.50
C GLY A 128 1.10 -10.73 -0.14
N GLU A 129 0.33 -10.89 0.92
CA GLU A 129 -0.20 -12.17 1.39
C GLU A 129 -1.52 -12.53 0.69
N ALA A 130 -2.26 -11.55 0.21
CA ALA A 130 -3.50 -11.75 -0.51
C ALA A 130 -3.26 -11.94 -2.01
N VAL A 131 -4.23 -12.57 -2.69
CA VAL A 131 -4.26 -12.68 -4.14
C VAL A 131 -5.45 -11.88 -4.65
N CYS A 132 -5.17 -10.84 -5.41
CA CYS A 132 -6.15 -9.96 -6.03
C CYS A 132 -6.57 -10.44 -7.42
N ALA A 133 -7.42 -9.67 -8.09
CA ALA A 133 -7.89 -9.95 -9.43
C ALA A 133 -6.71 -10.21 -10.41
N GLY A 134 -6.86 -11.23 -11.24
CA GLY A 134 -5.80 -11.63 -12.19
C GLY A 134 -4.66 -12.44 -11.58
N GLY A 135 -4.76 -12.89 -10.32
CA GLY A 135 -3.74 -13.72 -9.67
C GLY A 135 -2.52 -12.93 -9.17
N VAL A 136 -2.64 -11.61 -9.08
CA VAL A 136 -1.56 -10.71 -8.64
C VAL A 136 -1.48 -10.68 -7.13
N LYS A 137 -0.28 -10.77 -6.57
CA LYS A 137 -0.07 -10.56 -5.13
C LYS A 137 -0.39 -9.13 -4.75
N CYS A 138 -1.10 -8.96 -3.63
CA CYS A 138 -1.50 -7.65 -3.15
C CYS A 138 -1.50 -7.56 -1.62
N HIS A 139 -1.39 -6.33 -1.14
CA HIS A 139 -1.77 -5.94 0.21
C HIS A 139 -3.15 -5.32 0.21
N SER A 140 -3.79 -5.31 1.36
CA SER A 140 -5.05 -4.60 1.57
C SER A 140 -5.02 -3.78 2.85
N TYR A 141 -5.78 -2.70 2.84
CA TYR A 141 -6.12 -1.92 4.02
C TYR A 141 -7.63 -1.99 4.21
N THR A 142 -8.05 -2.37 5.42
CA THR A 142 -9.46 -2.44 5.79
C THR A 142 -9.71 -1.51 6.97
N THR A 143 -10.72 -0.68 6.86
CA THR A 143 -11.21 0.16 7.95
C THR A 143 -12.71 0.07 8.04
N SER A 144 -13.25 0.30 9.23
CA SER A 144 -14.68 0.40 9.46
C SER A 144 -14.99 1.66 10.24
N GLY A 145 -16.12 2.27 9.92
CA GLY A 145 -16.64 3.44 10.59
C GLY A 145 -18.16 3.34 10.74
N VAL A 146 -18.74 4.20 11.54
CA VAL A 146 -20.18 4.31 11.67
C VAL A 146 -20.59 5.65 11.08
N VAL A 147 -21.50 5.65 10.14
CA VAL A 147 -22.08 6.83 9.50
C VAL A 147 -23.56 6.90 9.89
N GLY A 148 -24.04 8.06 10.27
CA GLY A 148 -25.44 8.27 10.64
C GLY A 148 -25.66 9.67 11.17
N GLN A 149 -26.89 10.15 11.10
CA GLN A 149 -27.22 11.49 11.58
C GLN A 149 -27.17 11.56 13.11
N ASN A 150 -26.25 12.37 13.61
CA ASN A 150 -26.30 12.90 14.97
C ASN A 150 -27.27 14.10 15.00
N GLY A 151 -28.55 13.83 14.95
CA GLY A 151 -29.61 14.84 15.13
C GLY A 151 -30.26 14.70 16.50
#